data_f6c17546aa916cd64b2accf3b2210810
#
_entry.id   f6c17546aa916cd64b2accf3b2210810
#
_cell.length_a   1.000
_cell.length_b   1.000
_cell.length_c   1.000
_cell.angle_alpha   90.00
_cell.angle_beta   90.00
_cell.angle_gamma   90.00
#
_symmetry.space_group_name_H-M   'P 1'
#
loop_
_entity.id
_entity.type
_entity.pdbx_description
1 polymer ?
#
loop_
_entity_poly.entity_id
_entity_poly.type
_entity_poly.pdbx_seq_one_letter_code
_entity_poly.pdbx_strand_id
1 'polypeptide(L)'
;MFSRQTIRKPDSSIIKDQIKTKIKMNLNIPIQDKIPKYKFNIRQYATQVNKDMAVILVYFNFVKSNRILQNLYTVKSLLDNAQIPYFITELAFSSDEFVFNPQPNIFQFKTDSYMFYKENLIFCAEKLIPESYDKICLMDADILFDNPEWYTVISQQLNEYNIVQPFKKAHWLQFDFSIQMLKENVVDELSSDVINYGLEHPGFAWAFTRNVFNDLDFFDKSIISSAGDAILTFKITSKMDRHTNDSVIKFYETQFKTKFKVNSTHEFSSCDLNIYHLYHGSLGNRQYVSIHDVVSNYLSRRNIKLIDMVERREDNLLEWKPKFKNDMNIMMLNYFTLRKDDE
;
A
#
# COMPACT_ATOMS: atom_id res chain seq x y z
N MET A 1 -23.09 31.65 -14.91
CA MET A 1 -23.95 31.20 -13.80
C MET A 1 -23.89 29.67 -13.75
N PHE A 2 -23.04 29.10 -12.91
CA PHE A 2 -23.00 27.66 -12.68
C PHE A 2 -23.81 27.37 -11.43
N SER A 3 -24.86 26.57 -11.57
CA SER A 3 -25.72 26.14 -10.46
C SER A 3 -24.94 25.24 -9.51
N ARG A 4 -24.91 25.63 -8.22
CA ARG A 4 -24.42 24.80 -7.14
C ARG A 4 -25.38 23.63 -6.95
N GLN A 5 -25.02 22.44 -7.43
CA GLN A 5 -25.66 21.21 -6.97
C GLN A 5 -25.18 20.91 -5.55
N THR A 6 -26.09 21.00 -4.60
CA THR A 6 -25.87 20.60 -3.21
C THR A 6 -25.86 19.08 -3.16
N ILE A 7 -24.67 18.48 -2.97
CA ILE A 7 -24.54 17.03 -2.72
C ILE A 7 -25.11 16.76 -1.33
N ARG A 8 -26.26 16.11 -1.24
CA ARG A 8 -26.84 15.62 0.01
C ARG A 8 -25.91 14.52 0.58
N LYS A 9 -25.43 14.72 1.81
CA LYS A 9 -24.68 13.69 2.55
C LYS A 9 -25.59 12.46 2.75
N PRO A 10 -25.12 11.24 2.45
CA PRO A 10 -25.89 10.03 2.78
C PRO A 10 -25.93 9.86 4.30
N ASP A 11 -27.05 9.31 4.78
CA ASP A 11 -27.25 9.04 6.21
C ASP A 11 -26.30 7.93 6.70
N SER A 12 -25.44 8.27 7.64
CA SER A 12 -24.35 7.40 8.12
C SER A 12 -24.86 6.13 8.85
N SER A 13 -26.08 6.13 9.39
CA SER A 13 -26.66 4.98 10.09
C SER A 13 -27.10 3.89 9.12
N ILE A 14 -27.68 4.25 7.98
CA ILE A 14 -28.13 3.31 6.93
C ILE A 14 -26.93 2.63 6.28
N ILE A 15 -25.81 3.36 6.12
CA ILE A 15 -24.59 2.82 5.54
C ILE A 15 -23.92 1.79 6.48
N LYS A 16 -23.90 2.04 7.79
CA LYS A 16 -23.33 1.09 8.78
C LYS A 16 -24.06 -0.26 8.79
N ASP A 17 -25.38 -0.26 8.73
CA ASP A 17 -26.16 -1.49 8.72
C ASP A 17 -26.10 -2.23 7.38
N GLN A 18 -26.08 -1.50 6.28
CA GLN A 18 -25.88 -2.10 4.94
C GLN A 18 -24.48 -2.68 4.75
N ILE A 19 -23.43 -2.03 5.28
CA ILE A 19 -22.06 -2.54 5.24
C ILE A 19 -21.96 -3.80 6.12
N LYS A 20 -22.46 -3.79 7.36
CA LYS A 20 -22.46 -4.97 8.24
C LYS A 20 -23.22 -6.14 7.65
N THR A 21 -24.36 -5.89 7.03
CA THR A 21 -25.21 -6.93 6.43
C THR A 21 -24.60 -7.47 5.12
N LYS A 22 -24.04 -6.60 4.27
CA LYS A 22 -23.34 -7.02 3.04
C LYS A 22 -22.03 -7.75 3.33
N ILE A 23 -21.25 -7.31 4.32
CA ILE A 23 -20.02 -8.00 4.72
C ILE A 23 -20.33 -9.40 5.25
N LYS A 24 -21.40 -9.58 6.07
CA LYS A 24 -21.84 -10.91 6.50
C LYS A 24 -22.28 -11.82 5.34
N MET A 25 -22.88 -11.28 4.28
CA MET A 25 -23.34 -12.08 3.13
C MET A 25 -22.21 -12.46 2.15
N ASN A 26 -21.13 -11.67 2.06
CA ASN A 26 -20.07 -11.89 1.06
C ASN A 26 -18.81 -12.59 1.59
N LEU A 27 -18.64 -12.70 2.91
CA LEU A 27 -17.53 -13.47 3.52
C LEU A 27 -17.66 -15.00 3.28
N ASN A 28 -18.79 -15.47 2.80
CA ASN A 28 -19.04 -16.89 2.47
C ASN A 28 -18.87 -17.21 0.97
N ILE A 29 -18.28 -16.35 0.15
CA ILE A 29 -17.86 -16.77 -1.18
C ILE A 29 -16.51 -17.48 -0.98
N PRO A 30 -16.41 -18.81 -1.12
CA PRO A 30 -15.15 -19.49 -1.00
C PRO A 30 -14.26 -19.05 -2.16
N ILE A 31 -13.30 -18.17 -1.90
CA ILE A 31 -12.23 -17.82 -2.86
C ILE A 31 -11.60 -19.10 -3.41
N GLN A 32 -11.54 -20.14 -2.58
CA GLN A 32 -11.10 -21.51 -2.89
C GLN A 32 -11.80 -22.14 -4.09
N ASP A 33 -13.10 -21.87 -4.28
CA ASP A 33 -13.88 -22.48 -5.37
C ASP A 33 -13.70 -21.73 -6.70
N LYS A 34 -13.25 -20.49 -6.66
CA LYS A 34 -13.11 -19.62 -7.84
C LYS A 34 -11.69 -19.49 -8.35
N ILE A 35 -10.69 -19.79 -7.52
CA ILE A 35 -9.28 -19.88 -7.93
C ILE A 35 -8.89 -21.36 -7.91
N PRO A 36 -8.96 -22.11 -9.02
CA PRO A 36 -8.89 -23.58 -9.04
C PRO A 36 -7.59 -24.19 -8.47
N LYS A 37 -6.53 -23.39 -8.32
CA LYS A 37 -5.25 -23.81 -7.74
C LYS A 37 -5.07 -23.36 -6.29
N TYR A 38 -6.01 -22.59 -5.76
CA TYR A 38 -5.91 -22.00 -4.42
C TYR A 38 -6.40 -23.01 -3.37
N LYS A 39 -5.56 -23.99 -3.06
CA LYS A 39 -5.81 -24.94 -1.97
C LYS A 39 -5.32 -24.35 -0.64
N PHE A 40 -6.07 -23.44 -0.09
CA PHE A 40 -5.80 -22.91 1.24
C PHE A 40 -6.29 -23.90 2.30
N ASN A 41 -5.41 -24.68 2.87
CA ASN A 41 -5.76 -25.53 4.01
C ASN A 41 -5.52 -24.78 5.32
N ILE A 42 -6.52 -23.99 5.74
CA ILE A 42 -6.47 -23.11 6.90
C ILE A 42 -6.13 -23.85 8.22
N ARG A 43 -6.34 -25.15 8.30
CA ARG A 43 -6.16 -25.94 9.52
C ARG A 43 -4.72 -26.35 9.84
N GLN A 44 -3.78 -26.23 8.91
CA GLN A 44 -2.41 -26.70 9.11
C GLN A 44 -1.44 -25.63 9.67
N TYR A 45 -1.85 -24.38 9.80
CA TYR A 45 -0.98 -23.25 10.16
C TYR A 45 -0.58 -23.15 11.63
N ALA A 46 -1.31 -23.79 12.51
CA ALA A 46 -1.36 -23.37 13.92
C ALA A 46 -0.15 -23.80 14.78
N THR A 47 0.84 -24.52 14.30
CA THR A 47 1.70 -25.25 15.24
C THR A 47 3.15 -24.84 15.37
N GLN A 48 3.77 -24.14 14.44
CA GLN A 48 5.21 -23.82 14.56
C GLN A 48 5.68 -22.55 13.79
N VAL A 49 4.91 -21.49 13.73
CA VAL A 49 5.39 -20.23 13.13
C VAL A 49 6.27 -19.51 14.15
N ASN A 50 7.55 -19.29 13.83
CA ASN A 50 8.35 -18.31 14.55
C ASN A 50 7.76 -16.92 14.30
N LYS A 51 7.24 -16.29 15.35
CA LYS A 51 6.50 -15.01 15.25
C LYS A 51 7.46 -13.83 15.36
N ASP A 52 8.53 -13.82 14.59
CA ASP A 52 9.59 -12.82 14.59
C ASP A 52 9.38 -11.69 13.56
N MET A 53 8.41 -11.85 12.64
CA MET A 53 8.13 -10.88 11.60
C MET A 53 6.76 -10.21 11.81
N ALA A 54 6.71 -8.89 11.78
CA ALA A 54 5.46 -8.12 11.79
C ALA A 54 5.00 -7.82 10.36
N VAL A 55 3.77 -8.24 10.01
CA VAL A 55 3.13 -7.85 8.75
C VAL A 55 2.44 -6.50 8.94
N ILE A 56 2.77 -5.50 8.12
CA ILE A 56 2.14 -4.18 8.15
C ILE A 56 1.14 -4.07 7.00
N LEU A 57 -0.10 -3.79 7.34
CA LEU A 57 -1.17 -3.42 6.43
C LEU A 57 -1.55 -1.95 6.67
N VAL A 58 -1.77 -1.20 5.61
CA VAL A 58 -2.29 0.17 5.73
C VAL A 58 -3.70 0.27 5.16
N TYR A 59 -4.53 1.07 5.81
CA TYR A 59 -5.89 1.32 5.37
C TYR A 59 -6.25 2.81 5.46
N PHE A 60 -6.49 3.40 4.31
CA PHE A 60 -7.14 4.70 4.17
C PHE A 60 -8.06 4.64 2.95
N ASN A 61 -9.28 5.15 3.10
CA ASN A 61 -10.34 4.97 2.09
C ASN A 61 -11.25 6.20 2.06
N PHE A 62 -10.71 7.31 1.57
CA PHE A 62 -11.38 8.62 1.56
C PHE A 62 -12.64 8.67 0.70
N VAL A 63 -12.74 7.81 -0.31
CA VAL A 63 -13.90 7.71 -1.20
C VAL A 63 -14.90 6.62 -0.78
N LYS A 64 -14.62 5.93 0.32
CA LYS A 64 -15.47 4.87 0.91
C LYS A 64 -15.77 3.73 -0.07
N SER A 65 -14.77 3.34 -0.86
CA SER A 65 -14.83 2.16 -1.72
C SER A 65 -15.12 0.91 -0.89
N ASN A 66 -16.18 0.18 -1.27
CA ASN A 66 -16.51 -1.09 -0.65
C ASN A 66 -15.48 -2.17 -1.02
N ARG A 67 -14.90 -2.09 -2.21
CA ARG A 67 -13.94 -3.06 -2.72
C ARG A 67 -12.65 -3.06 -1.91
N ILE A 68 -12.08 -1.86 -1.68
CA ILE A 68 -10.88 -1.70 -0.83
C ILE A 68 -11.13 -2.29 0.56
N LEU A 69 -12.28 -2.00 1.15
CA LEU A 69 -12.63 -2.53 2.47
C LEU A 69 -12.80 -4.05 2.47
N GLN A 70 -13.47 -4.61 1.46
CA GLN A 70 -13.67 -6.06 1.32
C GLN A 70 -12.33 -6.80 1.16
N ASN A 71 -11.42 -6.27 0.35
CA ASN A 71 -10.09 -6.83 0.16
C ASN A 71 -9.32 -6.89 1.48
N LEU A 72 -9.28 -5.77 2.22
CA LEU A 72 -8.64 -5.73 3.53
C LEU A 72 -9.23 -6.75 4.51
N TYR A 73 -10.57 -6.86 4.59
CA TYR A 73 -11.20 -7.87 5.46
C TYR A 73 -10.87 -9.30 5.03
N THR A 74 -10.75 -9.56 3.74
CA THR A 74 -10.32 -10.86 3.20
C THR A 74 -8.91 -11.20 3.68
N VAL A 75 -7.96 -10.29 3.48
CA VAL A 75 -6.56 -10.47 3.92
C VAL A 75 -6.49 -10.62 5.43
N LYS A 76 -7.14 -9.71 6.18
CA LYS A 76 -7.18 -9.76 7.65
C LYS A 76 -7.72 -11.10 8.16
N SER A 77 -8.82 -11.60 7.58
CA SER A 77 -9.41 -12.89 7.98
C SER A 77 -8.44 -14.06 7.79
N LEU A 78 -7.64 -14.04 6.72
CA LEU A 78 -6.63 -15.08 6.49
C LEU A 78 -5.49 -14.99 7.50
N LEU A 79 -5.02 -13.78 7.83
CA LEU A 79 -3.98 -13.58 8.85
C LEU A 79 -4.46 -14.00 10.24
N ASP A 80 -5.72 -13.65 10.61
CA ASP A 80 -6.35 -14.09 11.86
C ASP A 80 -6.43 -15.62 11.95
N ASN A 81 -6.92 -16.27 10.90
CA ASN A 81 -7.08 -17.72 10.85
C ASN A 81 -5.73 -18.45 10.92
N ALA A 82 -4.70 -17.89 10.30
CA ALA A 82 -3.34 -18.42 10.34
C ALA A 82 -2.56 -18.00 11.60
N GLN A 83 -3.13 -17.17 12.45
CA GLN A 83 -2.47 -16.60 13.64
C GLN A 83 -1.14 -15.90 13.32
N ILE A 84 -1.04 -15.31 12.14
CA ILE A 84 0.13 -14.54 11.71
C ILE A 84 0.10 -13.18 12.41
N PRO A 85 1.23 -12.72 13.00
CA PRO A 85 1.32 -11.37 13.57
C PRO A 85 1.18 -10.31 12.49
N TYR A 86 0.19 -9.43 12.62
CA TYR A 86 -0.01 -8.30 11.74
C TYR A 86 -0.43 -7.05 12.51
N PHE A 87 -0.18 -5.90 11.90
CA PHE A 87 -0.57 -4.59 12.40
C PHE A 87 -1.26 -3.83 11.27
N ILE A 88 -2.43 -3.26 11.57
CA ILE A 88 -3.16 -2.39 10.65
C ILE A 88 -2.98 -0.95 11.09
N THR A 89 -2.56 -0.09 10.18
CA THR A 89 -2.60 1.36 10.39
C THR A 89 -3.81 1.91 9.65
N GLU A 90 -4.83 2.29 10.40
CA GLU A 90 -6.06 2.86 9.89
C GLU A 90 -6.02 4.39 9.97
N LEU A 91 -6.27 5.05 8.82
CA LEU A 91 -6.45 6.49 8.76
C LEU A 91 -7.87 6.83 8.32
N ALA A 92 -8.55 7.63 9.12
CA ALA A 92 -9.85 8.18 8.78
C ALA A 92 -9.78 9.71 8.64
N PHE A 93 -10.60 10.29 7.76
CA PHE A 93 -10.80 11.73 7.74
C PHE A 93 -11.49 12.17 9.04
N SER A 94 -11.19 13.37 9.53
CA SER A 94 -11.64 13.81 10.88
C SER A 94 -13.14 13.71 11.10
N SER A 95 -13.93 13.90 10.03
CA SER A 95 -15.40 13.77 10.09
C SER A 95 -15.91 12.32 10.00
N ASP A 96 -15.04 11.34 9.72
CA ASP A 96 -15.43 9.96 9.52
C ASP A 96 -15.15 9.12 10.77
N GLU A 97 -15.92 8.07 10.97
CA GLU A 97 -15.67 7.09 12.00
C GLU A 97 -14.61 6.07 11.55
N PHE A 98 -13.89 5.49 12.49
CA PHE A 98 -13.04 4.35 12.22
C PHE A 98 -13.85 3.11 11.84
N VAL A 99 -13.30 2.29 10.95
CA VAL A 99 -13.91 1.03 10.51
C VAL A 99 -13.69 -0.07 11.55
N PHE A 100 -12.50 -0.06 12.17
CA PHE A 100 -12.15 -1.04 13.19
C PHE A 100 -12.45 -0.52 14.60
N ASN A 101 -12.81 -1.45 15.49
CA ASN A 101 -12.78 -1.17 16.92
C ASN A 101 -11.31 -1.13 17.39
N PRO A 102 -10.97 -0.36 18.43
CA PRO A 102 -9.62 -0.33 18.98
C PRO A 102 -9.14 -1.72 19.40
N GLN A 103 -7.94 -2.09 18.96
CA GLN A 103 -7.25 -3.34 19.27
C GLN A 103 -5.75 -3.07 19.39
N PRO A 104 -4.97 -3.88 20.12
CA PRO A 104 -3.53 -3.67 20.30
C PRO A 104 -2.72 -3.66 19.00
N ASN A 105 -3.22 -4.32 17.97
CA ASN A 105 -2.59 -4.40 16.64
C ASN A 105 -3.26 -3.51 15.59
N ILE A 106 -4.10 -2.55 16.00
CA ILE A 106 -4.74 -1.57 15.10
C ILE A 106 -4.40 -0.17 15.59
N PHE A 107 -3.56 0.52 14.83
CA PHE A 107 -3.15 1.90 15.09
C PHE A 107 -4.05 2.84 14.32
N GLN A 108 -4.70 3.77 15.00
CA GLN A 108 -5.75 4.62 14.42
C GLN A 108 -5.35 6.08 14.43
N PHE A 109 -5.42 6.73 13.28
CA PHE A 109 -5.09 8.12 13.07
C PHE A 109 -6.26 8.88 12.45
N LYS A 110 -6.39 10.17 12.75
CA LYS A 110 -7.32 11.10 12.13
C LYS A 110 -6.57 12.19 11.38
N THR A 111 -7.11 12.64 10.24
CA THR A 111 -6.54 13.73 9.45
C THR A 111 -7.60 14.62 8.84
N ASP A 112 -7.23 15.88 8.57
CA ASP A 112 -7.98 16.83 7.75
C ASP A 112 -7.36 17.02 6.35
N SER A 113 -6.37 16.20 6.01
CA SER A 113 -5.65 16.28 4.75
C SER A 113 -5.93 15.06 3.89
N TYR A 114 -6.19 15.25 2.60
CA TYR A 114 -6.18 14.18 1.62
C TYR A 114 -4.78 14.08 1.02
N MET A 115 -4.08 12.98 1.26
CA MET A 115 -2.78 12.63 0.70
C MET A 115 -2.78 11.16 0.31
N PHE A 116 -1.78 10.72 -0.44
CA PHE A 116 -1.50 9.30 -0.57
C PHE A 116 -0.66 8.87 0.64
N TYR A 117 -1.26 8.19 1.59
CA TYR A 117 -0.68 7.99 2.91
C TYR A 117 0.06 6.66 3.09
N LYS A 118 0.10 5.77 2.09
CA LYS A 118 0.63 4.40 2.26
C LYS A 118 1.97 4.41 3.01
N GLU A 119 2.94 5.10 2.49
CA GLU A 119 4.30 5.10 3.02
C GLU A 119 4.40 5.82 4.37
N ASN A 120 3.68 6.91 4.56
CA ASN A 120 3.68 7.62 5.85
C ASN A 120 3.01 6.79 6.95
N LEU A 121 1.93 6.06 6.65
CA LEU A 121 1.29 5.15 7.62
C LEU A 121 2.18 3.96 7.97
N ILE A 122 2.95 3.44 7.01
CA ILE A 122 3.98 2.42 7.28
C ILE A 122 5.01 2.96 8.28
N PHE A 123 5.50 4.18 8.07
CA PHE A 123 6.44 4.83 8.98
C PHE A 123 5.85 5.02 10.39
N CYS A 124 4.59 5.47 10.48
CA CYS A 124 3.88 5.60 11.76
C CYS A 124 3.73 4.23 12.45
N ALA A 125 3.37 3.18 11.71
CA ALA A 125 3.22 1.83 12.24
C ALA A 125 4.51 1.30 12.84
N GLU A 126 5.62 1.45 12.13
CA GLU A 126 6.93 0.94 12.58
C GLU A 126 7.31 1.47 13.97
N LYS A 127 7.01 2.75 14.24
CA LYS A 127 7.28 3.37 15.55
C LYS A 127 6.42 2.83 16.70
N LEU A 128 5.34 2.12 16.40
CA LEU A 128 4.39 1.58 17.37
C LEU A 128 4.47 0.06 17.50
N ILE A 129 5.09 -0.62 16.53
CA ILE A 129 5.28 -2.08 16.56
C ILE A 129 6.33 -2.46 17.61
N PRO A 130 6.05 -3.47 18.45
CA PRO A 130 7.00 -3.93 19.47
C PRO A 130 8.39 -4.27 18.89
N GLU A 131 9.44 -3.93 19.62
CA GLU A 131 10.84 -4.20 19.22
C GLU A 131 11.19 -5.70 19.16
N SER A 132 10.34 -6.55 19.74
CA SER A 132 10.49 -8.01 19.64
C SER A 132 10.34 -8.56 18.23
N TYR A 133 9.78 -7.77 17.30
CA TYR A 133 9.75 -8.10 15.88
C TYR A 133 11.00 -7.51 15.22
N ASP A 134 11.94 -8.37 14.86
CA ASP A 134 13.18 -7.98 14.18
C ASP A 134 13.09 -7.96 12.65
N LYS A 135 11.94 -8.37 12.13
CA LYS A 135 11.58 -8.40 10.70
C LYS A 135 10.27 -7.68 10.45
N ILE A 136 10.18 -6.99 9.33
CA ILE A 136 9.00 -6.23 8.90
C ILE A 136 8.61 -6.69 7.48
N CYS A 137 7.36 -7.05 7.28
CA CYS A 137 6.79 -7.33 5.97
C CYS A 137 5.72 -6.29 5.63
N LEU A 138 6.01 -5.44 4.65
CA LEU A 138 5.02 -4.54 4.05
C LEU A 138 4.19 -5.35 3.08
N MET A 139 2.89 -5.35 3.22
CA MET A 139 1.98 -6.06 2.33
C MET A 139 0.79 -5.18 1.97
N ASP A 140 0.48 -5.09 0.68
CA ASP A 140 -0.73 -4.42 0.25
C ASP A 140 -1.97 -5.19 0.76
N ALA A 141 -3.00 -4.46 1.15
CA ALA A 141 -4.18 -5.02 1.82
C ALA A 141 -5.14 -5.79 0.87
N ASP A 142 -4.65 -6.14 -0.31
CA ASP A 142 -5.36 -6.86 -1.36
C ASP A 142 -4.52 -8.00 -1.96
N ILE A 143 -3.48 -8.45 -1.24
CA ILE A 143 -2.58 -9.52 -1.68
C ILE A 143 -2.88 -10.83 -0.94
N LEU A 144 -2.91 -11.92 -1.69
CA LEU A 144 -3.02 -13.28 -1.18
C LEU A 144 -1.83 -14.10 -1.68
N PHE A 145 -1.19 -14.84 -0.78
CA PHE A 145 -0.14 -15.81 -1.16
C PHE A 145 -0.76 -17.16 -1.50
N ASP A 146 -0.21 -17.85 -2.51
CA ASP A 146 -0.66 -19.19 -2.91
C ASP A 146 -0.15 -20.31 -1.98
N ASN A 147 1.01 -20.07 -1.37
CA ASN A 147 1.62 -21.01 -0.45
C ASN A 147 1.24 -20.69 0.99
N PRO A 148 0.68 -21.61 1.70
CA PRO A 148 0.32 -21.46 3.09
C PRO A 148 1.51 -21.17 4.03
N GLU A 149 2.67 -21.61 3.74
CA GLU A 149 3.88 -21.42 4.53
C GLU A 149 4.60 -20.08 4.22
N TRP A 150 3.97 -19.20 3.45
CA TRP A 150 4.58 -17.96 2.96
C TRP A 150 5.27 -17.13 4.05
N TYR A 151 4.64 -17.03 5.22
CA TYR A 151 5.21 -16.27 6.34
C TYR A 151 6.54 -16.86 6.82
N THR A 152 6.57 -18.17 6.99
CA THR A 152 7.80 -18.90 7.38
C THR A 152 8.87 -18.79 6.30
N VAL A 153 8.49 -18.95 5.02
CA VAL A 153 9.41 -18.83 3.88
C VAL A 153 10.07 -17.45 3.86
N ILE A 154 9.28 -16.38 3.99
CA ILE A 154 9.81 -15.01 4.01
C ILE A 154 10.71 -14.77 5.22
N SER A 155 10.27 -15.19 6.41
CA SER A 155 11.07 -15.02 7.63
C SER A 155 12.39 -15.77 7.55
N GLN A 156 12.42 -16.98 6.97
CA GLN A 156 13.65 -17.74 6.75
C GLN A 156 14.57 -17.07 5.73
N GLN A 157 14.03 -16.55 4.64
CA GLN A 157 14.80 -15.84 3.62
C GLN A 157 15.48 -14.59 4.21
N LEU A 158 14.83 -13.89 5.15
CA LEU A 158 15.38 -12.74 5.85
C LEU A 158 16.49 -13.11 6.86
N ASN A 159 16.78 -14.38 7.11
CA ASN A 159 17.97 -14.77 7.87
C ASN A 159 19.25 -14.74 7.01
N GLU A 160 19.11 -14.82 5.70
CA GLU A 160 20.21 -14.81 4.73
C GLU A 160 20.33 -13.47 4.01
N TYR A 161 19.21 -12.78 3.77
CA TYR A 161 19.13 -11.51 3.04
C TYR A 161 18.51 -10.42 3.91
N ASN A 162 18.90 -9.19 3.70
CA ASN A 162 18.37 -8.07 4.46
C ASN A 162 17.03 -7.55 3.90
N ILE A 163 16.79 -7.78 2.61
CA ILE A 163 15.64 -7.30 1.86
C ILE A 163 15.13 -8.43 0.98
N VAL A 164 13.81 -8.63 1.00
CA VAL A 164 13.15 -9.67 0.18
C VAL A 164 11.93 -9.08 -0.50
N GLN A 165 11.81 -9.23 -1.81
CA GLN A 165 10.54 -9.09 -2.51
C GLN A 165 9.86 -10.45 -2.50
N PRO A 166 8.80 -10.70 -1.68
CA PRO A 166 8.42 -12.03 -1.25
C PRO A 166 7.54 -12.78 -2.27
N PHE A 167 7.78 -12.60 -3.55
CA PHE A 167 7.10 -13.35 -4.61
C PHE A 167 7.98 -13.45 -5.85
N LYS A 168 7.72 -14.48 -6.62
CA LYS A 168 8.27 -14.66 -7.97
C LYS A 168 7.28 -14.18 -9.02
N LYS A 169 6.01 -14.54 -8.86
CA LYS A 169 4.94 -14.17 -9.79
C LYS A 169 3.75 -13.59 -9.06
N ALA A 170 3.18 -12.54 -9.65
CA ALA A 170 1.96 -11.89 -9.20
C ALA A 170 0.86 -12.06 -10.25
N HIS A 171 -0.22 -12.72 -9.87
CA HIS A 171 -1.41 -12.92 -10.67
C HIS A 171 -2.39 -11.78 -10.40
N TRP A 172 -2.55 -10.87 -11.34
CA TRP A 172 -3.51 -9.79 -11.22
C TRP A 172 -4.90 -10.29 -11.59
N LEU A 173 -5.84 -10.22 -10.65
CA LEU A 173 -7.18 -10.76 -10.82
C LEU A 173 -8.16 -9.69 -11.34
N GLN A 174 -9.14 -10.15 -12.13
CA GLN A 174 -10.32 -9.37 -12.48
C GLN A 174 -11.39 -9.51 -11.38
N PHE A 175 -12.48 -8.79 -11.56
CA PHE A 175 -13.64 -8.85 -10.65
C PHE A 175 -14.19 -10.27 -10.44
N ASP A 176 -14.18 -11.10 -11.48
CA ASP A 176 -14.65 -12.50 -11.46
C ASP A 176 -13.57 -13.50 -11.04
N PHE A 177 -12.41 -13.01 -10.55
CA PHE A 177 -11.23 -13.77 -10.18
C PHE A 177 -10.49 -14.45 -11.34
N SER A 178 -10.84 -14.19 -12.59
CA SER A 178 -10.00 -14.59 -13.71
C SER A 178 -8.69 -13.80 -13.70
N ILE A 179 -7.62 -14.40 -14.24
CA ILE A 179 -6.30 -13.76 -14.30
C ILE A 179 -6.31 -12.76 -15.47
N GLN A 180 -6.14 -11.47 -15.14
CA GLN A 180 -6.01 -10.40 -16.13
C GLN A 180 -4.60 -10.34 -16.71
N MET A 181 -3.60 -10.41 -15.84
CA MET A 181 -2.19 -10.38 -16.24
C MET A 181 -1.30 -11.08 -15.23
N LEU A 182 -0.11 -11.45 -15.68
CA LEU A 182 0.97 -11.98 -14.86
C LEU A 182 2.09 -10.95 -14.80
N LYS A 183 2.65 -10.73 -13.61
CA LYS A 183 3.84 -9.92 -13.38
C LYS A 183 4.88 -10.73 -12.64
N GLU A 184 6.14 -10.39 -12.83
CA GLU A 184 7.28 -10.92 -12.10
C GLU A 184 7.80 -9.92 -11.09
N ASN A 185 8.59 -10.36 -10.12
CA ASN A 185 9.28 -9.45 -9.20
C ASN A 185 10.38 -8.66 -9.95
N VAL A 186 10.91 -7.62 -9.30
CA VAL A 186 11.94 -6.75 -9.92
C VAL A 186 13.37 -7.12 -9.53
N VAL A 187 13.56 -8.13 -8.67
CA VAL A 187 14.87 -8.48 -8.11
C VAL A 187 15.54 -9.67 -8.80
N ASP A 188 14.79 -10.56 -9.46
CA ASP A 188 15.35 -11.77 -10.08
C ASP A 188 16.13 -11.49 -11.36
N GLU A 189 15.75 -10.49 -12.16
CA GLU A 189 16.47 -10.12 -13.37
C GLU A 189 17.40 -8.94 -13.12
N LEU A 190 18.59 -9.17 -12.59
CA LEU A 190 19.63 -8.16 -12.40
C LEU A 190 20.38 -7.76 -13.67
N SER A 191 20.10 -8.41 -14.78
CA SER A 191 20.78 -8.15 -16.07
C SER A 191 20.37 -6.83 -16.74
N SER A 192 19.38 -6.13 -16.22
CA SER A 192 18.85 -4.88 -16.77
C SER A 192 18.85 -3.78 -15.71
N ASP A 193 19.39 -2.61 -16.06
CA ASP A 193 19.29 -1.37 -15.27
C ASP A 193 17.87 -0.75 -15.33
N VAL A 194 16.94 -1.41 -15.99
CA VAL A 194 15.60 -0.90 -16.32
C VAL A 194 14.52 -1.87 -15.86
N ILE A 195 13.49 -1.33 -15.20
CA ILE A 195 12.27 -2.07 -14.91
C ILE A 195 11.43 -2.18 -16.17
N ASN A 196 11.05 -3.39 -16.53
CA ASN A 196 10.09 -3.64 -17.59
C ASN A 196 8.67 -3.76 -17.00
N TYR A 197 7.96 -2.65 -16.85
CA TYR A 197 6.57 -2.67 -16.34
C TYR A 197 5.58 -3.48 -17.19
N GLY A 198 5.96 -3.92 -18.38
CA GLY A 198 5.21 -4.91 -19.14
C GLY A 198 5.22 -6.29 -18.43
N LEU A 199 6.33 -6.64 -17.79
CA LEU A 199 6.59 -7.95 -17.19
C LEU A 199 6.75 -7.88 -15.67
N GLU A 200 7.43 -6.88 -15.14
CA GLU A 200 7.81 -6.75 -13.73
C GLU A 200 6.88 -5.81 -12.96
N HIS A 201 6.81 -5.97 -11.64
CA HIS A 201 6.07 -5.06 -10.74
C HIS A 201 6.86 -4.74 -9.47
N PRO A 202 7.07 -3.45 -9.14
CA PRO A 202 7.85 -3.01 -7.99
C PRO A 202 7.10 -3.06 -6.65
N GLY A 203 5.77 -3.23 -6.67
CA GLY A 203 4.91 -3.14 -5.49
C GLY A 203 4.47 -4.50 -4.96
N PHE A 204 3.29 -4.53 -4.36
CA PHE A 204 2.57 -5.62 -3.71
C PHE A 204 3.07 -5.96 -2.31
N ALA A 205 4.31 -6.38 -2.18
CA ALA A 205 4.90 -6.71 -0.89
C ALA A 205 6.42 -6.56 -0.91
N TRP A 206 6.98 -6.20 0.25
CA TRP A 206 8.40 -6.15 0.54
C TRP A 206 8.66 -6.54 1.99
N ALA A 207 9.70 -7.30 2.25
CA ALA A 207 10.10 -7.67 3.59
C ALA A 207 11.55 -7.28 3.87
N PHE A 208 11.82 -6.93 5.13
CA PHE A 208 13.09 -6.35 5.57
C PHE A 208 13.48 -6.88 6.94
N THR A 209 14.79 -6.98 7.20
CA THR A 209 15.26 -6.90 8.57
C THR A 209 14.99 -5.50 9.10
N ARG A 210 14.62 -5.35 10.37
CA ARG A 210 14.19 -4.07 10.94
C ARG A 210 15.28 -2.99 10.90
N ASN A 211 16.52 -3.38 11.05
CA ASN A 211 17.65 -2.44 10.94
C ASN A 211 17.69 -1.78 9.56
N VAL A 212 17.58 -2.57 8.49
CA VAL A 212 17.56 -2.05 7.12
C VAL A 212 16.35 -1.20 6.85
N PHE A 213 15.18 -1.61 7.35
CA PHE A 213 13.96 -0.82 7.22
C PHE A 213 14.13 0.59 7.79
N ASN A 214 14.79 0.74 8.94
CA ASN A 214 15.03 2.04 9.56
C ASN A 214 15.98 2.94 8.76
N ASP A 215 16.82 2.38 7.90
CA ASP A 215 17.69 3.13 6.99
C ASP A 215 17.00 3.63 5.72
N LEU A 216 15.74 3.22 5.49
CA LEU A 216 14.96 3.66 4.33
C LEU A 216 14.31 5.03 4.61
N ASP A 217 14.86 6.09 4.05
CA ASP A 217 14.50 7.50 4.34
C ASP A 217 13.46 8.11 3.37
N PHE A 218 12.57 7.32 2.79
CA PHE A 218 11.63 7.81 1.76
C PHE A 218 10.15 7.84 2.19
N PHE A 219 9.80 7.26 3.32
CA PHE A 219 8.41 7.05 3.76
C PHE A 219 7.58 8.33 3.95
N ASP A 220 8.21 9.46 4.09
CA ASP A 220 7.56 10.76 4.24
C ASP A 220 7.53 11.58 2.94
N LYS A 221 7.93 11.02 1.82
CA LYS A 221 8.12 11.73 0.56
C LYS A 221 7.10 11.34 -0.52
N SER A 222 6.67 10.09 -0.56
CA SER A 222 5.70 9.59 -1.55
C SER A 222 4.25 9.91 -1.14
N ILE A 223 3.83 11.18 -1.23
CA ILE A 223 2.56 11.67 -0.68
C ILE A 223 1.50 12.03 -1.73
N ILE A 224 1.82 11.91 -3.01
CA ILE A 224 0.91 12.29 -4.09
C ILE A 224 0.24 11.07 -4.73
N SER A 225 0.98 9.98 -4.91
CA SER A 225 0.48 8.73 -5.50
C SER A 225 1.28 7.54 -4.96
N SER A 226 0.98 6.33 -5.43
CA SER A 226 1.71 5.09 -5.10
C SER A 226 3.12 5.04 -5.70
N ALA A 227 3.87 6.12 -5.64
CA ALA A 227 5.24 6.19 -6.16
C ALA A 227 6.29 5.55 -5.23
N GLY A 228 5.91 5.23 -3.99
CA GLY A 228 6.80 4.64 -2.99
C GLY A 228 7.43 3.34 -3.44
N ASP A 229 6.68 2.48 -4.09
CA ASP A 229 7.19 1.21 -4.63
C ASP A 229 8.31 1.43 -5.67
N ALA A 230 8.18 2.44 -6.53
CA ALA A 230 9.20 2.80 -7.51
C ALA A 230 10.46 3.38 -6.85
N ILE A 231 10.28 4.27 -5.85
CA ILE A 231 11.38 4.85 -5.08
C ILE A 231 12.12 3.74 -4.32
N LEU A 232 11.39 2.83 -3.69
CA LEU A 232 11.97 1.71 -2.95
C LEU A 232 12.79 0.81 -3.88
N THR A 233 12.21 0.41 -5.01
CA THR A 233 12.92 -0.41 -6.00
C THR A 233 14.20 0.28 -6.50
N PHE A 234 14.14 1.56 -6.80
CA PHE A 234 15.34 2.32 -7.18
C PHE A 234 16.40 2.32 -6.07
N LYS A 235 16.00 2.52 -4.82
CA LYS A 235 16.94 2.50 -3.68
C LYS A 235 17.59 1.13 -3.46
N ILE A 236 16.90 0.04 -3.74
CA ILE A 236 17.40 -1.33 -3.55
C ILE A 236 18.23 -1.79 -4.74
N THR A 237 17.72 -1.63 -5.97
CA THR A 237 18.26 -2.28 -7.15
C THR A 237 18.98 -1.34 -8.12
N SER A 238 18.94 -0.04 -7.91
CA SER A 238 19.29 1.02 -8.87
C SER A 238 18.48 1.02 -10.18
N LYS A 239 17.54 0.10 -10.35
CA LYS A 239 16.71 0.02 -11.56
C LYS A 239 15.73 1.18 -11.64
N MET A 240 15.59 1.75 -12.82
CA MET A 240 14.59 2.78 -13.15
C MET A 240 13.88 2.42 -14.45
N ASP A 241 12.61 2.78 -14.56
CA ASP A 241 11.96 2.82 -15.87
C ASP A 241 12.40 4.08 -16.63
N ARG A 242 12.92 3.90 -17.84
CA ARG A 242 13.41 5.00 -18.67
C ARG A 242 12.36 6.04 -19.04
N HIS A 243 11.07 5.67 -19.01
CA HIS A 243 10.00 6.55 -19.52
C HIS A 243 9.16 7.22 -18.43
N THR A 244 8.94 6.55 -17.30
CA THR A 244 8.04 7.04 -16.24
C THR A 244 8.71 7.24 -14.90
N ASN A 245 9.56 6.33 -14.44
CA ASN A 245 10.14 6.40 -13.10
C ASN A 245 11.24 7.42 -12.95
N ASP A 246 12.04 7.65 -14.00
CA ASP A 246 13.04 8.71 -13.96
C ASP A 246 12.37 10.06 -13.71
N SER A 247 11.21 10.30 -14.31
CA SER A 247 10.44 11.52 -14.08
C SER A 247 9.83 11.58 -12.67
N VAL A 248 9.32 10.46 -12.15
CA VAL A 248 8.71 10.38 -10.81
C VAL A 248 9.77 10.50 -9.72
N ILE A 249 10.88 9.77 -9.82
CA ILE A 249 12.00 9.87 -8.87
C ILE A 249 12.55 11.29 -8.86
N LYS A 250 12.87 11.88 -10.02
CA LYS A 250 13.33 13.25 -10.16
C LYS A 250 12.32 14.27 -9.63
N PHE A 251 11.02 14.02 -9.81
CA PHE A 251 9.98 14.87 -9.24
C PHE A 251 10.13 14.92 -7.72
N TYR A 252 10.13 13.78 -7.02
CA TYR A 252 10.22 13.77 -5.56
C TYR A 252 11.57 14.29 -5.06
N GLU A 253 12.67 13.94 -5.69
CA GLU A 253 13.98 14.51 -5.35
C GLU A 253 13.97 16.04 -5.44
N THR A 254 13.38 16.58 -6.50
CA THR A 254 13.26 18.02 -6.71
C THR A 254 12.34 18.67 -5.69
N GLN A 255 11.19 18.03 -5.40
CA GLN A 255 10.17 18.58 -4.53
C GLN A 255 10.57 18.54 -3.05
N PHE A 256 11.34 17.54 -2.64
CA PHE A 256 11.82 17.40 -1.27
C PHE A 256 13.27 17.84 -1.07
N LYS A 257 13.91 18.42 -2.11
CA LYS A 257 15.31 18.88 -2.06
C LYS A 257 16.25 17.78 -1.53
N THR A 258 16.06 16.55 -1.99
CA THR A 258 16.79 15.37 -1.57
C THR A 258 17.38 14.62 -2.76
N LYS A 259 18.21 13.63 -2.48
CA LYS A 259 18.64 12.61 -3.43
C LYS A 259 18.38 11.24 -2.83
N PHE A 260 17.64 10.41 -3.53
CA PHE A 260 17.49 9.03 -3.13
C PHE A 260 18.79 8.28 -3.42
N LYS A 261 19.43 7.83 -2.35
CA LYS A 261 20.68 7.06 -2.47
C LYS A 261 20.33 5.60 -2.70
N VAL A 262 21.01 4.99 -3.65
CA VAL A 262 21.00 3.53 -3.82
C VAL A 262 21.75 2.92 -2.65
N ASN A 263 21.15 1.94 -2.00
CA ASN A 263 21.78 1.22 -0.91
C ASN A 263 22.56 0.03 -1.49
N SER A 264 23.84 0.21 -1.72
CA SER A 264 24.71 -0.81 -2.32
C SER A 264 25.25 -1.85 -1.33
N THR A 265 24.90 -1.73 -0.05
CA THR A 265 25.46 -2.59 1.01
C THR A 265 24.51 -3.68 1.47
N HIS A 266 23.23 -3.64 1.08
CA HIS A 266 22.25 -4.62 1.50
C HIS A 266 22.07 -5.72 0.45
N GLU A 267 22.11 -6.94 0.93
CA GLU A 267 21.79 -8.11 0.12
C GLU A 267 20.28 -8.27 0.01
N PHE A 268 19.80 -8.51 -1.21
CA PHE A 268 18.37 -8.66 -1.48
C PHE A 268 18.10 -9.91 -2.34
N SER A 269 16.88 -10.45 -2.20
CA SER A 269 16.45 -11.65 -2.90
C SER A 269 14.94 -11.64 -3.14
N SER A 270 14.43 -12.67 -3.81
CA SER A 270 13.01 -12.98 -3.91
C SER A 270 12.68 -14.30 -3.24
N CYS A 271 11.37 -14.61 -3.11
CA CYS A 271 10.89 -15.94 -2.71
C CYS A 271 10.23 -16.64 -3.89
N ASP A 272 10.38 -17.97 -3.99
CA ASP A 272 9.66 -18.79 -4.97
C ASP A 272 8.19 -19.00 -4.54
N LEU A 273 7.48 -17.88 -4.40
CA LEU A 273 6.07 -17.78 -4.02
C LEU A 273 5.28 -17.10 -5.14
N ASN A 274 4.00 -17.42 -5.25
CA ASN A 274 3.11 -16.63 -6.10
C ASN A 274 2.13 -15.86 -5.23
N ILE A 275 1.71 -14.70 -5.74
CA ILE A 275 0.68 -13.88 -5.12
C ILE A 275 -0.48 -13.64 -6.08
N TYR A 276 -1.64 -13.41 -5.50
CA TYR A 276 -2.85 -12.98 -6.19
C TYR A 276 -3.22 -11.58 -5.71
N HIS A 277 -3.25 -10.63 -6.65
CA HIS A 277 -3.71 -9.27 -6.38
C HIS A 277 -5.20 -9.18 -6.65
N LEU A 278 -5.97 -8.92 -5.61
CA LEU A 278 -7.42 -8.80 -5.66
C LEU A 278 -7.83 -7.55 -6.44
N TYR A 279 -8.92 -7.67 -7.19
CA TYR A 279 -9.44 -6.56 -7.98
C TYR A 279 -9.92 -5.39 -7.10
N HIS A 280 -9.55 -4.16 -7.49
CA HIS A 280 -10.07 -2.93 -6.93
C HIS A 280 -10.06 -1.79 -7.96
N GLY A 281 -10.85 -1.95 -9.01
CA GLY A 281 -10.99 -1.01 -10.11
C GLY A 281 -10.03 -1.26 -11.28
N SER A 282 -10.34 -0.67 -12.42
CA SER A 282 -9.56 -0.86 -13.63
C SER A 282 -8.22 -0.12 -13.60
N LEU A 283 -7.19 -0.68 -14.24
CA LEU A 283 -5.87 -0.06 -14.35
C LEU A 283 -5.90 1.31 -15.05
N GLY A 284 -6.77 1.47 -16.06
CA GLY A 284 -6.91 2.72 -16.78
C GLY A 284 -7.34 3.91 -15.90
N ASN A 285 -8.00 3.63 -14.77
CA ASN A 285 -8.47 4.65 -13.85
C ASN A 285 -7.44 5.05 -12.78
N ARG A 286 -6.29 4.37 -12.67
CA ARG A 286 -5.30 4.60 -11.59
C ARG A 286 -4.58 5.93 -11.65
N GLN A 287 -4.46 6.55 -12.81
CA GLN A 287 -3.91 7.90 -13.05
C GLN A 287 -2.53 8.14 -12.40
N TYR A 288 -1.68 7.13 -12.36
CA TYR A 288 -0.38 7.18 -11.67
C TYR A 288 0.53 8.33 -12.10
N VAL A 289 0.49 8.74 -13.38
CA VAL A 289 1.33 9.81 -13.93
C VAL A 289 0.60 11.15 -13.92
N SER A 290 -0.66 11.19 -14.34
CA SER A 290 -1.41 12.43 -14.55
C SER A 290 -1.55 13.28 -13.28
N ILE A 291 -1.62 12.66 -12.10
CA ILE A 291 -1.70 13.41 -10.84
C ILE A 291 -0.40 14.19 -10.56
N HIS A 292 0.76 13.65 -10.94
CA HIS A 292 2.04 14.36 -10.80
C HIS A 292 2.10 15.59 -11.69
N ASP A 293 1.54 15.54 -12.91
CA ASP A 293 1.46 16.68 -13.82
C ASP A 293 0.56 17.78 -13.25
N VAL A 294 -0.60 17.40 -12.71
CA VAL A 294 -1.52 18.35 -12.06
C VAL A 294 -0.84 19.08 -10.91
N VAL A 295 -0.17 18.31 -10.02
CA VAL A 295 0.55 18.89 -8.86
C VAL A 295 1.74 19.71 -9.31
N SER A 296 2.53 19.24 -10.31
CA SER A 296 3.67 19.99 -10.86
C SER A 296 3.26 21.36 -11.42
N ASN A 297 2.15 21.41 -12.14
CA ASN A 297 1.60 22.65 -12.66
C ASN A 297 1.18 23.61 -11.53
N TYR A 298 0.56 23.10 -10.48
CA TYR A 298 0.18 23.90 -9.32
C TYR A 298 1.42 24.51 -8.63
N LEU A 299 2.44 23.67 -8.37
CA LEU A 299 3.70 24.06 -7.72
C LEU A 299 4.48 25.10 -8.55
N SER A 300 4.61 24.86 -9.85
CA SER A 300 5.35 25.73 -10.77
C SER A 300 4.73 27.14 -10.87
N ARG A 301 3.40 27.22 -10.98
CA ARG A 301 2.70 28.51 -11.04
C ARG A 301 2.86 29.37 -9.77
N ARG A 302 3.15 28.74 -8.64
CA ARG A 302 3.34 29.41 -7.34
C ARG A 302 4.80 29.53 -6.92
N ASN A 303 5.71 28.95 -7.70
CA ASN A 303 7.13 28.87 -7.38
C ASN A 303 7.42 28.31 -5.98
N ILE A 304 6.73 27.20 -5.62
CA ILE A 304 6.86 26.51 -4.33
C ILE A 304 7.20 25.04 -4.53
N LYS A 305 7.60 24.36 -3.47
CA LYS A 305 7.92 22.94 -3.44
C LYS A 305 6.99 22.18 -2.47
N LEU A 306 6.82 20.87 -2.64
CA LEU A 306 6.03 20.04 -1.73
C LEU A 306 6.52 20.13 -0.28
N ILE A 307 7.84 20.11 -0.07
CA ILE A 307 8.43 20.24 1.26
C ILE A 307 8.01 21.51 1.99
N ASP A 308 7.73 22.58 1.26
CA ASP A 308 7.27 23.86 1.84
C ASP A 308 5.79 23.81 2.25
N MET A 309 5.04 22.81 1.77
CA MET A 309 3.60 22.67 1.91
C MET A 309 3.16 21.66 2.97
N VAL A 310 4.05 20.75 3.36
CA VAL A 310 3.74 19.70 4.34
C VAL A 310 4.32 20.04 5.71
N GLU A 311 3.67 19.54 6.74
CA GLU A 311 4.17 19.52 8.11
C GLU A 311 3.96 18.14 8.72
N ARG A 312 4.81 17.80 9.68
CA ARG A 312 4.73 16.55 10.43
C ARG A 312 4.15 16.84 11.81
N ARG A 313 3.14 16.07 12.20
CA ARG A 313 2.55 16.11 13.53
C ARG A 313 3.42 15.37 14.55
N GLU A 314 3.10 15.53 15.83
CA GLU A 314 3.77 14.82 16.93
C GLU A 314 3.64 13.30 16.84
N ASP A 315 2.52 12.79 16.28
CA ASP A 315 2.29 11.36 16.01
C ASP A 315 2.90 10.86 14.69
N ASN A 316 3.78 11.66 14.08
CA ASN A 316 4.46 11.42 12.80
C ASN A 316 3.57 11.44 11.55
N LEU A 317 2.27 11.66 11.67
CA LEU A 317 1.41 11.81 10.51
C LEU A 317 1.73 13.11 9.76
N LEU A 318 1.72 13.08 8.44
CA LEU A 318 1.91 14.25 7.60
C LEU A 318 0.56 14.94 7.33
N GLU A 319 0.59 16.26 7.27
CA GLU A 319 -0.55 17.08 6.86
C GLU A 319 -0.14 18.21 5.93
N TRP A 320 -1.11 18.69 5.14
CA TRP A 320 -0.94 19.95 4.44
C TRP A 320 -0.97 21.10 5.42
N LYS A 321 0.00 22.01 5.34
CA LYS A 321 -0.05 23.26 6.08
C LYS A 321 -1.33 24.04 5.76
N PRO A 322 -1.93 24.75 6.72
CA PRO A 322 -3.24 25.41 6.57
C PRO A 322 -3.39 26.23 5.29
N LYS A 323 -2.34 26.94 4.89
CA LYS A 323 -2.34 27.79 3.68
C LYS A 323 -2.62 27.01 2.38
N PHE A 324 -2.24 25.74 2.31
CA PHE A 324 -2.32 24.91 1.10
C PHE A 324 -3.39 23.82 1.18
N LYS A 325 -3.88 23.53 2.38
CA LYS A 325 -4.76 22.41 2.70
C LYS A 325 -5.99 22.36 1.78
N ASN A 326 -6.66 23.48 1.58
CA ASN A 326 -7.88 23.50 0.77
C ASN A 326 -7.61 23.13 -0.70
N ASP A 327 -6.62 23.75 -1.33
CA ASP A 327 -6.30 23.48 -2.75
C ASP A 327 -5.82 22.02 -2.95
N MET A 328 -4.96 21.56 -2.05
CA MET A 328 -4.44 20.19 -2.13
C MET A 328 -5.52 19.16 -1.86
N ASN A 329 -6.39 19.40 -0.89
CA ASN A 329 -7.50 18.49 -0.60
C ASN A 329 -8.45 18.36 -1.79
N ILE A 330 -8.74 19.44 -2.51
CA ILE A 330 -9.56 19.38 -3.74
C ILE A 330 -8.88 18.50 -4.81
N MET A 331 -7.57 18.72 -5.05
CA MET A 331 -6.83 17.95 -6.06
C MET A 331 -6.74 16.46 -5.69
N MET A 332 -6.41 16.16 -4.45
CA MET A 332 -6.24 14.78 -4.01
C MET A 332 -7.57 14.02 -3.90
N LEU A 333 -8.65 14.67 -3.45
CA LEU A 333 -9.96 14.04 -3.43
C LEU A 333 -10.46 13.73 -4.85
N ASN A 334 -10.22 14.62 -5.81
CA ASN A 334 -10.51 14.34 -7.23
C ASN A 334 -9.72 13.14 -7.73
N TYR A 335 -8.43 13.04 -7.41
CA TYR A 335 -7.61 11.90 -7.76
C TYR A 335 -8.19 10.58 -7.22
N PHE A 336 -8.54 10.52 -5.92
CA PHE A 336 -9.14 9.31 -5.34
C PHE A 336 -10.50 8.98 -5.95
N THR A 337 -11.33 9.99 -6.24
CA THR A 337 -12.65 9.79 -6.86
C THR A 337 -12.53 9.22 -8.28
N LEU A 338 -11.57 9.71 -9.07
CA LEU A 338 -11.36 9.28 -10.45
C LEU A 338 -10.78 7.86 -10.58
N ARG A 339 -10.22 7.31 -9.51
CA ARG A 339 -9.73 5.91 -9.48
C ARG A 339 -10.83 4.88 -9.63
N LYS A 340 -12.05 5.20 -9.20
CA LYS A 340 -13.24 4.33 -9.32
C LYS A 340 -12.99 2.90 -8.83
N ASP A 341 -12.46 2.78 -7.63
CA ASP A 341 -11.99 1.50 -7.06
C ASP A 341 -13.12 0.45 -6.90
N ASP A 342 -14.39 0.81 -7.06
CA ASP A 342 -15.55 -0.11 -7.01
C ASP A 342 -16.06 -0.58 -8.39
N GLU A 343 -15.55 0.01 -9.51
CA GLU A 343 -15.99 -0.28 -10.89
C GLU A 343 -15.15 -1.36 -11.58
#